data_e90373dfb069b2b9daf7a4730329f281
#
_entry.id   e90373dfb069b2b9daf7a4730329f281
#
_cell.length_a   1.000
_cell.length_b   1.000
_cell.length_c   1.000
_cell.angle_alpha   90.00
_cell.angle_beta   90.00
_cell.angle_gamma   90.00
#
_symmetry.space_group_name_H-M   'P 1'
#
loop_
_entity.id
_entity.type
_entity.pdbx_description
1 polymer ?
#
loop_
_entity_poly.entity_id
_entity_poly.type
_entity_poly.pdbx_seq_one_letter_code
_entity_poly.pdbx_strand_id
1 'polypeptide(L)'
;MRSNFRIAMVLFAGVAIGSIAVEGLHAQGAKLKAYVVSESDVLDAKAQAAFIPAIRKAMAETHHGRPLYTATGRIVPIEGGSPPASVGISEWDSLDDAVAFYKSKAYTDLAPQRDKAVKVIRRFVVEVEK
;
A
#
# COMPACT_ATOMS: atom_id res chain seq x y z
N MET A 1 -17.75 27.61 60.68
CA MET A 1 -16.46 27.30 59.98
C MET A 1 -16.32 25.89 59.51
N ARG A 2 -17.37 25.26 59.07
CA ARG A 2 -17.30 23.84 58.56
C ARG A 2 -17.89 23.62 57.16
N SER A 3 -18.19 24.69 56.44
CA SER A 3 -18.88 24.61 55.16
C SER A 3 -18.01 24.87 53.90
N ASN A 4 -16.82 25.43 54.07
CA ASN A 4 -16.04 25.89 52.92
C ASN A 4 -14.95 24.91 52.45
N PHE A 5 -14.81 23.76 53.15
CA PHE A 5 -13.77 22.79 52.77
C PHE A 5 -14.24 21.67 51.83
N ARG A 6 -15.55 21.63 51.56
CA ARG A 6 -16.11 20.58 50.67
C ARG A 6 -16.27 21.00 49.22
N ILE A 7 -16.13 22.27 48.92
CA ILE A 7 -16.32 22.80 47.56
C ILE A 7 -14.99 22.84 46.78
N ALA A 8 -13.86 22.89 47.50
CA ALA A 8 -12.55 22.94 46.83
C ALA A 8 -12.06 21.60 46.28
N MET A 9 -12.66 20.48 46.69
CA MET A 9 -12.18 19.13 46.26
C MET A 9 -12.90 18.59 45.03
N VAL A 10 -13.95 19.24 44.56
CA VAL A 10 -14.71 18.78 43.38
C VAL A 10 -14.21 19.43 42.08
N LEU A 11 -13.47 20.52 42.17
CA LEU A 11 -12.96 21.23 40.98
C LEU A 11 -11.62 20.69 40.43
N PHE A 12 -10.90 19.85 41.20
CA PHE A 12 -9.62 19.28 40.74
C PHE A 12 -9.76 17.93 40.03
N ALA A 13 -10.92 17.25 40.13
CA ALA A 13 -11.15 15.97 39.47
C ALA A 13 -11.62 16.11 38.01
N GLY A 14 -12.03 17.32 37.60
CA GLY A 14 -12.60 17.54 36.26
C GLY A 14 -11.58 17.84 35.16
N VAL A 15 -10.35 18.21 35.51
CA VAL A 15 -9.34 18.66 34.53
C VAL A 15 -8.44 17.50 34.04
N ALA A 16 -8.36 16.40 34.81
CA ALA A 16 -7.48 15.27 34.46
C ALA A 16 -8.08 14.31 33.42
N ILE A 17 -9.38 14.39 33.14
CA ILE A 17 -10.03 13.47 32.18
C ILE A 17 -10.08 14.06 30.74
N GLY A 18 -9.88 15.37 30.61
CA GLY A 18 -9.95 16.05 29.29
C GLY A 18 -8.71 15.94 28.42
N SER A 19 -7.54 15.59 28.98
CA SER A 19 -6.29 15.63 28.25
C SER A 19 -5.91 14.29 27.59
N ILE A 20 -6.55 13.17 27.97
CA ILE A 20 -6.20 11.86 27.41
C ILE A 20 -6.97 11.55 26.11
N ALA A 21 -8.09 12.24 25.86
CA ALA A 21 -8.91 11.99 24.69
C ALA A 21 -8.42 12.70 23.41
N VAL A 22 -7.53 13.69 23.53
CA VAL A 22 -7.09 14.48 22.38
C VAL A 22 -5.85 13.87 21.68
N GLU A 23 -4.98 13.20 22.44
CA GLU A 23 -3.82 12.53 21.84
C GLU A 23 -4.19 11.26 21.06
N GLY A 24 -5.26 10.56 21.44
CA GLY A 24 -5.74 9.38 20.74
C GLY A 24 -6.39 9.67 19.38
N LEU A 25 -6.90 10.89 19.17
CA LEU A 25 -7.52 11.29 17.90
C LEU A 25 -6.51 11.75 16.85
N HIS A 26 -5.33 12.20 17.26
CA HIS A 26 -4.24 12.54 16.33
C HIS A 26 -3.40 11.34 15.90
N ALA A 27 -3.40 10.24 16.66
CA ALA A 27 -2.69 9.01 16.31
C ALA A 27 -3.43 8.13 15.27
N GLN A 28 -4.70 8.44 14.98
CA GLN A 28 -5.51 7.75 13.96
C GLN A 28 -5.67 8.60 12.69
N GLY A 29 -4.66 9.34 12.28
CA GLY A 29 -4.60 9.93 10.96
C GLY A 29 -4.83 8.82 9.93
N ALA A 30 -5.85 8.96 9.04
CA ALA A 30 -6.13 8.00 7.98
C ALA A 30 -4.83 7.77 7.20
N LYS A 31 -4.35 6.52 7.16
CA LYS A 31 -3.19 6.16 6.34
C LYS A 31 -3.49 6.56 4.90
N LEU A 32 -2.54 7.20 4.26
CA LEU A 32 -2.64 7.52 2.84
C LEU A 32 -2.54 6.23 2.04
N LYS A 33 -3.37 6.10 1.03
CA LYS A 33 -3.28 4.99 0.09
C LYS A 33 -2.03 5.09 -0.75
N ALA A 34 -1.49 3.94 -1.13
CA ALA A 34 -0.36 3.85 -2.02
C ALA A 34 -0.69 3.06 -3.28
N TYR A 35 -0.04 3.41 -4.37
CA TYR A 35 -0.16 2.73 -5.64
C TYR A 35 1.22 2.28 -6.11
N VAL A 36 1.32 1.01 -6.48
CA VAL A 36 2.52 0.49 -7.12
C VAL A 36 2.29 0.48 -8.63
N VAL A 37 3.24 1.06 -9.34
CA VAL A 37 3.31 0.99 -10.81
C VAL A 37 4.51 0.12 -11.17
N SER A 38 4.26 -0.89 -12.00
CA SER A 38 5.28 -1.81 -12.50
C SER A 38 5.31 -1.76 -14.02
N GLU A 39 6.45 -1.44 -14.58
CA GLU A 39 6.69 -1.47 -16.02
C GLU A 39 7.59 -2.65 -16.36
N SER A 40 7.23 -3.42 -17.37
CA SER A 40 7.93 -4.65 -17.71
C SER A 40 7.95 -4.91 -19.21
N ASP A 41 9.03 -5.56 -19.66
CA ASP A 41 9.05 -6.26 -20.93
C ASP A 41 8.48 -7.67 -20.74
N VAL A 42 7.72 -8.14 -21.72
CA VAL A 42 7.19 -9.51 -21.73
C VAL A 42 8.22 -10.43 -22.39
N LEU A 43 8.74 -11.40 -21.62
CA LEU A 43 9.70 -12.39 -22.12
C LEU A 43 8.99 -13.61 -22.72
N ASP A 44 7.92 -14.05 -22.08
CA ASP A 44 7.08 -15.18 -22.49
C ASP A 44 5.62 -14.90 -22.11
N ALA A 45 4.77 -14.75 -23.11
CA ALA A 45 3.35 -14.43 -22.90
C ALA A 45 2.58 -15.52 -22.16
N LYS A 46 2.92 -16.80 -22.38
CA LYS A 46 2.29 -17.93 -21.69
C LYS A 46 2.72 -17.97 -20.22
N ALA A 47 4.01 -17.77 -19.95
CA ALA A 47 4.52 -17.67 -18.59
C ALA A 47 3.93 -16.46 -17.85
N GLN A 48 3.75 -15.31 -18.52
CA GLN A 48 3.10 -14.14 -17.96
C GLN A 48 1.64 -14.42 -17.59
N ALA A 49 0.89 -15.09 -18.47
CA ALA A 49 -0.50 -15.45 -18.21
C ALA A 49 -0.64 -16.38 -16.99
N ALA A 50 0.35 -17.23 -16.72
CA ALA A 50 0.41 -18.07 -15.53
C ALA A 50 0.87 -17.29 -14.26
N PHE A 51 1.79 -16.34 -14.42
CA PHE A 51 2.33 -15.53 -13.32
C PHE A 51 1.31 -14.53 -12.75
N ILE A 52 0.50 -13.90 -13.58
CA ILE A 52 -0.46 -12.88 -13.16
C ILE A 52 -1.42 -13.37 -12.06
N PRO A 53 -2.08 -14.54 -12.17
CA PRO A 53 -2.93 -15.04 -11.08
C PRO A 53 -2.15 -15.31 -9.79
N ALA A 54 -0.92 -15.82 -9.89
CA ALA A 54 -0.09 -16.15 -8.74
C ALA A 54 0.28 -14.90 -7.95
N ILE A 55 0.71 -13.81 -8.61
CA ILE A 55 1.05 -12.57 -7.91
C ILE A 55 -0.19 -11.88 -7.33
N ARG A 56 -1.32 -11.91 -8.02
CA ARG A 56 -2.59 -11.38 -7.51
C ARG A 56 -3.03 -12.07 -6.22
N LYS A 57 -2.94 -13.40 -6.20
CA LYS A 57 -3.22 -14.20 -5.01
C LYS A 57 -2.28 -13.84 -3.87
N ALA A 58 -0.98 -13.79 -4.11
CA ALA A 58 0.01 -13.43 -3.10
C ALA A 58 -0.23 -12.03 -2.51
N MET A 59 -0.58 -11.03 -3.33
CA MET A 59 -0.94 -9.69 -2.88
C MET A 59 -2.14 -9.70 -1.93
N ALA A 60 -3.22 -10.39 -2.32
CA ALA A 60 -4.46 -10.42 -1.56
C ALA A 60 -4.31 -11.15 -0.21
N GLU A 61 -3.52 -12.23 -0.17
CA GLU A 61 -3.38 -13.08 1.01
C GLU A 61 -2.42 -12.53 2.06
N THR A 62 -1.47 -11.68 1.67
CA THR A 62 -0.38 -11.28 2.58
C THR A 62 -0.48 -9.85 3.09
N HIS A 63 -0.66 -8.89 2.23
CA HIS A 63 -0.64 -7.47 2.58
C HIS A 63 -1.84 -6.70 2.02
N HIS A 64 -2.90 -7.42 1.65
CA HIS A 64 -4.16 -6.84 1.15
C HIS A 64 -3.98 -5.91 -0.06
N GLY A 65 -2.98 -6.19 -0.89
CA GLY A 65 -2.80 -5.48 -2.15
C GLY A 65 -3.93 -5.80 -3.13
N ARG A 66 -4.43 -4.80 -3.81
CA ARG A 66 -5.52 -4.91 -4.77
C ARG A 66 -4.98 -4.63 -6.16
N PRO A 67 -4.82 -5.65 -7.03
CA PRO A 67 -4.47 -5.39 -8.42
C PRO A 67 -5.62 -4.66 -9.10
N LEU A 68 -5.35 -3.46 -9.61
CA LEU A 68 -6.32 -2.66 -10.33
C LEU A 68 -6.28 -2.97 -11.82
N TYR A 69 -5.09 -3.10 -12.37
CA TYR A 69 -4.91 -3.20 -13.79
C TYR A 69 -3.59 -3.89 -14.17
N THR A 70 -3.62 -4.67 -15.23
CA THR A 70 -2.45 -5.18 -15.93
C THR A 70 -2.68 -5.03 -17.41
N ALA A 71 -2.01 -4.06 -18.03
CA ALA A 71 -2.11 -3.84 -19.45
C ALA A 71 -1.00 -4.59 -20.18
N THR A 72 -1.41 -5.52 -21.02
CA THR A 72 -0.57 -6.16 -22.04
C THR A 72 -1.03 -5.77 -23.44
N GLY A 73 -2.01 -4.87 -23.50
CA GLY A 73 -2.63 -4.45 -24.74
C GLY A 73 -2.03 -3.14 -25.27
N ARG A 74 -2.90 -2.30 -25.78
CA ARG A 74 -2.48 -1.05 -26.42
C ARG A 74 -2.01 -0.02 -25.38
N ILE A 75 -0.71 0.23 -25.35
CA ILE A 75 -0.09 1.32 -24.58
C ILE A 75 0.39 2.36 -25.61
N VAL A 76 -0.05 3.60 -25.44
CA VAL A 76 0.27 4.70 -26.35
C VAL A 76 1.11 5.73 -25.59
N PRO A 77 2.34 6.01 -26.04
CA PRO A 77 3.14 7.07 -25.44
C PRO A 77 2.52 8.43 -25.77
N ILE A 78 2.46 9.30 -24.77
CA ILE A 78 2.08 10.70 -24.97
C ILE A 78 3.33 11.56 -25.09
N GLU A 79 4.29 11.35 -24.18
CA GLU A 79 5.58 12.02 -24.16
C GLU A 79 6.64 11.03 -23.69
N GLY A 80 7.90 11.30 -24.02
CA GLY A 80 9.04 10.49 -23.59
C GLY A 80 9.41 9.40 -24.60
N GLY A 81 10.08 8.35 -24.09
CA GLY A 81 10.58 7.23 -24.89
C GLY A 81 9.54 6.19 -25.25
N SER A 82 10.00 5.05 -25.75
CA SER A 82 9.12 3.92 -26.07
C SER A 82 8.41 3.42 -24.81
N PRO A 83 7.10 3.10 -24.92
CA PRO A 83 6.36 2.57 -23.78
C PRO A 83 6.81 1.15 -23.45
N PRO A 84 6.63 0.70 -22.19
CA PRO A 84 6.86 -0.70 -21.83
C PRO A 84 5.86 -1.62 -22.53
N ALA A 85 6.20 -2.90 -22.65
CA ALA A 85 5.27 -3.90 -23.20
C ALA A 85 4.13 -4.24 -22.25
N SER A 86 4.31 -4.04 -20.95
CA SER A 86 3.31 -4.33 -19.92
C SER A 86 3.39 -3.32 -18.79
N VAL A 87 2.23 -2.91 -18.28
CA VAL A 87 2.08 -2.06 -17.09
C VAL A 87 1.15 -2.74 -16.10
N GLY A 88 1.60 -2.89 -14.86
CA GLY A 88 0.76 -3.35 -13.75
C GLY A 88 0.55 -2.22 -12.74
N ILE A 89 -0.68 -2.07 -12.28
CA ILE A 89 -1.03 -1.09 -11.23
C ILE A 89 -1.76 -1.83 -10.11
N SER A 90 -1.33 -1.60 -8.88
CA SER A 90 -2.00 -2.15 -7.69
C SER A 90 -2.16 -1.07 -6.61
N GLU A 91 -3.25 -1.17 -5.86
CA GLU A 91 -3.57 -0.30 -4.73
C GLU A 91 -3.24 -0.99 -3.42
N TRP A 92 -2.76 -0.23 -2.44
CA TRP A 92 -2.38 -0.69 -1.10
C TRP A 92 -2.91 0.28 -0.04
N ASP A 93 -3.16 -0.24 1.16
CA ASP A 93 -3.69 0.59 2.26
C ASP A 93 -2.65 1.59 2.78
N SER A 94 -1.35 1.31 2.57
CA SER A 94 -0.26 2.23 2.87
C SER A 94 0.97 1.95 2.01
N LEU A 95 1.90 2.91 1.98
CA LEU A 95 3.21 2.74 1.37
C LEU A 95 3.98 1.60 2.04
N ASP A 96 3.93 1.50 3.38
CA ASP A 96 4.64 0.47 4.14
C ASP A 96 4.13 -0.94 3.81
N ASP A 97 2.81 -1.12 3.62
CA ASP A 97 2.24 -2.41 3.22
C ASP A 97 2.73 -2.83 1.83
N ALA A 98 2.77 -1.89 0.88
CA ALA A 98 3.31 -2.15 -0.45
C ALA A 98 4.78 -2.56 -0.40
N VAL A 99 5.62 -1.80 0.30
CA VAL A 99 7.05 -2.10 0.45
C VAL A 99 7.27 -3.44 1.15
N ALA A 100 6.49 -3.72 2.22
CA ALA A 100 6.57 -4.98 2.95
C ALA A 100 6.25 -6.19 2.07
N PHE A 101 5.23 -6.08 1.20
CA PHE A 101 4.91 -7.15 0.26
C PHE A 101 6.08 -7.48 -0.67
N TYR A 102 6.68 -6.49 -1.31
CA TYR A 102 7.79 -6.72 -2.24
C TYR A 102 9.08 -7.21 -1.58
N LYS A 103 9.20 -7.07 -0.25
CA LYS A 103 10.27 -7.66 0.57
C LYS A 103 9.88 -9.00 1.18
N SER A 104 8.63 -9.41 1.08
CA SER A 104 8.13 -10.63 1.72
C SER A 104 8.56 -11.90 1.00
N LYS A 105 8.54 -13.01 1.74
CA LYS A 105 8.76 -14.35 1.18
C LYS A 105 7.70 -14.71 0.13
N ALA A 106 6.45 -14.28 0.30
CA ALA A 106 5.38 -14.53 -0.65
C ALA A 106 5.69 -13.97 -2.05
N TYR A 107 6.34 -12.80 -2.13
CA TYR A 107 6.78 -12.23 -3.39
C TYR A 107 8.08 -12.84 -3.90
N THR A 108 9.08 -13.04 -3.03
CA THR A 108 10.38 -13.56 -3.44
C THR A 108 10.31 -15.01 -3.94
N ASP A 109 9.40 -15.82 -3.41
CA ASP A 109 9.16 -17.19 -3.88
C ASP A 109 8.58 -17.25 -5.30
N LEU A 110 8.01 -16.14 -5.80
CA LEU A 110 7.52 -16.03 -7.17
C LEU A 110 8.62 -15.68 -8.19
N ALA A 111 9.85 -15.43 -7.75
CA ALA A 111 10.95 -15.02 -8.63
C ALA A 111 11.18 -15.98 -9.82
N PRO A 112 11.19 -17.33 -9.68
CA PRO A 112 11.36 -18.22 -10.81
C PRO A 112 10.27 -18.09 -11.88
N GLN A 113 9.01 -17.87 -11.46
CA GLN A 113 7.90 -17.64 -12.38
C GLN A 113 7.97 -16.27 -13.03
N ARG A 114 8.24 -15.24 -12.21
CA ARG A 114 8.38 -13.86 -12.68
C ARG A 114 9.47 -13.74 -13.73
N ASP A 115 10.65 -14.27 -13.47
CA ASP A 115 11.83 -14.08 -14.31
C ASP A 115 11.74 -14.80 -15.65
N LYS A 116 10.89 -15.82 -15.76
CA LYS A 116 10.50 -16.41 -17.04
C LYS A 116 9.49 -15.56 -17.81
N ALA A 117 8.58 -14.94 -17.07
CA ALA A 117 7.44 -14.24 -17.64
C ALA A 117 7.80 -12.84 -18.14
N VAL A 118 8.52 -12.08 -17.31
CA VAL A 118 8.77 -10.65 -17.53
C VAL A 118 10.15 -10.22 -17.05
N LYS A 119 10.67 -9.19 -17.69
CA LYS A 119 11.79 -8.40 -17.19
C LYS A 119 11.25 -7.10 -16.64
N VAL A 120 11.34 -6.91 -15.34
CA VAL A 120 10.93 -5.65 -14.71
C VAL A 120 11.90 -4.55 -15.13
N ILE A 121 11.39 -3.51 -15.79
CA ILE A 121 12.15 -2.33 -16.20
C ILE A 121 12.30 -1.40 -15.00
N ARG A 122 11.16 -1.08 -14.38
CA ARG A 122 11.11 -0.32 -13.13
C ARG A 122 9.83 -0.61 -12.37
N ARG A 123 9.90 -0.44 -11.07
CA ARG A 123 8.76 -0.52 -10.16
C ARG A 123 8.93 0.52 -9.08
N PHE A 124 7.89 1.25 -8.81
CA PHE A 124 7.89 2.26 -7.75
C PHE A 124 6.54 2.31 -7.08
N VAL A 125 6.51 2.83 -5.87
CA VAL A 125 5.30 3.09 -5.10
C VAL A 125 5.11 4.59 -4.96
N VAL A 126 3.87 5.02 -5.10
CA VAL A 126 3.46 6.42 -4.92
C VAL A 126 2.43 6.47 -3.81
N GLU A 127 2.70 7.25 -2.78
CA GLU A 127 1.71 7.60 -1.78
C GLU A 127 0.87 8.76 -2.31
N VAL A 128 -0.47 8.65 -2.21
CA VAL A 128 -1.37 9.63 -2.79
C VAL A 128 -1.96 10.47 -1.68
N GLU A 129 -1.65 11.75 -1.69
CA GLU A 129 -2.30 12.78 -0.86
C GLU A 129 -3.70 13.08 -1.42
N LYS A 130 -4.64 13.37 -0.49
CA LYS A 130 -6.01 13.75 -0.85
C LYS A 130 -6.09 15.26 -1.06
#